data_f8322084ca36d9e577d337ab303f888a
#
_entry.id   f8322084ca36d9e577d337ab303f888a
#
_cell.length_a   1.000
_cell.length_b   1.000
_cell.length_c   1.000
_cell.angle_alpha   90.00
_cell.angle_beta   90.00
_cell.angle_gamma   90.00
#
_symmetry.space_group_name_H-M   'P 1'
#
loop_
_entity.id
_entity.type
_entity.pdbx_description
1 polymer ?
#
loop_
_entity_poly.entity_id
_entity_poly.type
_entity_poly.pdbx_seq_one_letter_code
_entity_poly.pdbx_strand_id
1 'polypeptide(L)'
;AKARKVDVIRGYGHFLDPNHLEVEETTGTSQDKTGAKKVVKFRHCIIAAGSAAVHLPFIPQDPRIVDSTGALELRQVPAKMLVIGGGIIGLEMATVYSTLGARIDVVEMMDALMQGPDRDAVKVWEKQNAHRFDKIMLKTKTVGVEAREDGLYVKFEGEGAPAEPVKYDM
;
A
#
# COMPACT_ATOMS: atom_id res chain seq x y z
N ALA A 1 -10.66 26.32 -7.98
CA ALA A 1 -10.08 27.38 -7.15
C ALA A 1 -10.34 28.77 -7.74
N LYS A 2 -9.86 29.10 -8.95
CA LYS A 2 -9.92 30.44 -9.56
C LYS A 2 -11.35 31.04 -9.62
N ALA A 3 -12.36 30.26 -10.08
CA ALA A 3 -13.75 30.72 -10.17
C ALA A 3 -14.39 31.05 -8.82
N ARG A 4 -13.89 30.48 -7.73
CA ARG A 4 -14.36 30.70 -6.35
C ARG A 4 -13.44 31.62 -5.56
N LYS A 5 -12.45 32.27 -6.21
CA LYS A 5 -11.45 33.14 -5.57
C LYS A 5 -10.73 32.46 -4.39
N VAL A 6 -10.35 31.19 -4.59
CA VAL A 6 -9.59 30.40 -3.61
C VAL A 6 -8.11 30.46 -3.97
N ASP A 7 -7.28 30.88 -3.04
CA ASP A 7 -5.82 30.83 -3.18
C ASP A 7 -5.34 29.40 -3.02
N VAL A 8 -4.48 28.95 -3.93
CA VAL A 8 -3.86 27.63 -3.90
C VAL A 8 -2.37 27.81 -3.63
N ILE A 9 -1.92 27.28 -2.50
CA ILE A 9 -0.51 27.26 -2.11
C ILE A 9 -0.06 25.81 -2.19
N ARG A 10 1.01 25.53 -2.97
CA ARG A 10 1.57 24.20 -3.11
C ARG A 10 2.82 24.06 -2.25
N GLY A 11 2.89 23.00 -1.49
CA GLY A 11 4.02 22.72 -0.63
C GLY A 11 3.69 21.76 0.50
N TYR A 12 4.66 21.59 1.38
CA TYR A 12 4.51 20.78 2.58
C TYR A 12 4.04 21.67 3.74
N GLY A 13 2.85 21.36 4.26
CA GLY A 13 2.25 22.09 5.38
C GLY A 13 2.72 21.55 6.73
N HIS A 14 3.08 22.44 7.65
CA HIS A 14 3.39 22.13 9.03
C HIS A 14 2.64 23.09 9.94
N PHE A 15 1.88 22.57 10.92
CA PHE A 15 1.19 23.42 11.90
C PHE A 15 2.19 24.04 12.88
N LEU A 16 2.22 25.35 12.94
CA LEU A 16 3.00 26.10 13.93
C LEU A 16 2.25 26.21 15.27
N ASP A 17 0.94 26.40 15.16
CA ASP A 17 0.00 26.51 16.28
C ASP A 17 -1.42 26.20 15.79
N PRO A 18 -2.47 26.28 16.66
CA PRO A 18 -3.86 25.98 16.27
C PRO A 18 -4.43 26.87 15.15
N ASN A 19 -3.79 27.97 14.79
CA ASN A 19 -4.30 28.92 13.81
C ASN A 19 -3.30 29.32 12.71
N HIS A 20 -2.08 28.75 12.73
CA HIS A 20 -1.06 29.06 11.74
C HIS A 20 -0.46 27.78 11.14
N LEU A 21 -0.39 27.76 9.80
CA LEU A 21 0.24 26.73 9.01
C LEU A 21 1.42 27.31 8.24
N GLU A 22 2.63 26.81 8.48
CA GLU A 22 3.78 27.09 7.62
C GLU A 22 3.72 26.15 6.42
N VAL A 23 3.89 26.66 5.22
CA VAL A 23 3.99 25.91 3.99
C VAL A 23 5.38 26.12 3.39
N GLU A 24 6.17 25.05 3.29
CA GLU A 24 7.42 25.03 2.52
C GLU A 24 7.06 24.78 1.06
N GLU A 25 7.21 25.79 0.22
CA GLU A 25 6.74 25.75 -1.17
C GLU A 25 7.51 24.77 -2.03
N THR A 26 6.79 24.15 -2.98
CA THR A 26 7.35 23.22 -3.97
C THR A 26 7.13 23.69 -5.40
N THR A 27 7.96 23.23 -6.35
CA THR A 27 7.87 23.59 -7.76
C THR A 27 6.86 22.73 -8.52
N GLY A 28 5.94 23.39 -9.25
CA GLY A 28 5.06 22.75 -10.24
C GLY A 28 4.22 21.58 -9.69
N THR A 29 4.31 20.43 -10.35
CA THR A 29 3.76 19.13 -9.90
C THR A 29 4.79 18.30 -9.14
N SER A 30 6.02 18.76 -9.07
CA SER A 30 7.13 18.15 -8.35
C SER A 30 6.95 18.31 -6.83
N GLN A 31 7.57 17.41 -6.10
CA GLN A 31 7.68 17.50 -4.64
C GLN A 31 8.98 18.17 -4.21
N ASP A 32 9.74 18.73 -5.16
CA ASP A 32 11.02 19.39 -4.89
C ASP A 32 10.78 20.70 -4.15
N LYS A 33 11.36 20.81 -2.97
CA LYS A 33 11.25 21.96 -2.09
C LYS A 33 12.07 23.12 -2.65
N THR A 34 11.48 24.31 -2.65
CA THR A 34 12.18 25.55 -3.08
C THR A 34 12.97 26.21 -1.97
N GLY A 35 12.74 25.82 -0.71
CA GLY A 35 13.26 26.48 0.48
C GLY A 35 12.46 27.74 0.89
N ALA A 36 11.56 28.23 0.04
CA ALA A 36 10.68 29.35 0.38
C ALA A 36 9.58 28.88 1.34
N LYS A 37 9.30 29.68 2.36
CA LYS A 37 8.30 29.39 3.38
C LYS A 37 7.25 30.47 3.43
N LYS A 38 5.98 30.09 3.57
CA LYS A 38 4.84 30.97 3.69
C LYS A 38 4.00 30.56 4.89
N VAL A 39 3.64 31.53 5.72
CA VAL A 39 2.75 31.29 6.86
C VAL A 39 1.33 31.70 6.50
N VAL A 40 0.39 30.79 6.68
CA VAL A 40 -1.04 30.99 6.46
C VAL A 40 -1.76 31.02 7.81
N LYS A 41 -2.43 32.13 8.10
CA LYS A 41 -3.31 32.25 9.27
C LYS A 41 -4.73 31.86 8.90
N PHE A 42 -5.39 31.08 9.76
CA PHE A 42 -6.77 30.64 9.54
C PHE A 42 -7.58 30.66 10.84
N ARG A 43 -8.91 30.73 10.72
CA ARG A 43 -9.87 30.55 11.83
C ARG A 43 -10.35 29.10 11.93
N HIS A 44 -10.56 28.47 10.79
CA HIS A 44 -10.99 27.08 10.64
C HIS A 44 -10.10 26.39 9.62
N CYS A 45 -9.78 25.13 9.84
CA CYS A 45 -8.98 24.31 8.96
C CYS A 45 -9.65 22.97 8.73
N ILE A 46 -9.60 22.48 7.49
CA ILE A 46 -9.97 21.11 7.13
C ILE A 46 -8.69 20.40 6.74
N ILE A 47 -8.36 19.33 7.47
CA ILE A 47 -7.20 18.49 7.15
C ILE A 47 -7.67 17.40 6.17
N ALA A 48 -7.21 17.48 4.94
CA ALA A 48 -7.51 16.53 3.87
C ALA A 48 -6.18 16.07 3.22
N ALA A 49 -5.26 15.56 4.07
CA ALA A 49 -3.87 15.29 3.70
C ALA A 49 -3.68 13.93 3.00
N GLY A 50 -4.75 13.12 2.85
CA GLY A 50 -4.66 11.77 2.32
C GLY A 50 -3.96 10.80 3.26
N SER A 51 -3.38 9.74 2.70
CA SER A 51 -2.64 8.71 3.42
C SER A 51 -1.42 8.26 2.62
N ALA A 52 -0.50 7.61 3.28
CA ALA A 52 0.66 6.99 2.66
C ALA A 52 0.65 5.48 2.95
N ALA A 53 1.23 4.70 2.04
CA ALA A 53 1.45 3.29 2.27
C ALA A 53 2.43 3.06 3.42
N VAL A 54 2.21 1.99 4.17
CA VAL A 54 3.12 1.56 5.24
C VAL A 54 4.33 0.87 4.62
N HIS A 55 5.52 1.33 4.99
CA HIS A 55 6.78 0.69 4.61
C HIS A 55 7.27 -0.20 5.75
N LEU A 56 7.48 -1.47 5.45
CA LEU A 56 8.04 -2.42 6.41
C LEU A 56 9.58 -2.35 6.36
N PRO A 57 10.27 -2.11 7.49
CA PRO A 57 11.70 -1.79 7.49
C PRO A 57 12.63 -2.92 7.03
N PHE A 58 12.14 -4.17 7.04
CA PHE A 58 12.88 -5.34 6.59
C PHE A 58 12.73 -5.65 5.09
N ILE A 59 11.90 -4.89 4.37
CA ILE A 59 11.70 -5.07 2.93
C ILE A 59 12.77 -4.27 2.18
N PRO A 60 13.55 -4.90 1.29
CA PRO A 60 14.58 -4.21 0.51
C PRO A 60 13.94 -3.28 -0.54
N GLN A 61 14.70 -2.29 -0.99
CA GLN A 61 14.31 -1.50 -2.15
C GLN A 61 14.62 -2.29 -3.43
N ASP A 62 13.58 -2.70 -4.14
CA ASP A 62 13.68 -3.42 -5.41
C ASP A 62 12.49 -3.02 -6.30
N PRO A 63 12.67 -2.80 -7.61
CA PRO A 63 11.59 -2.35 -8.50
C PRO A 63 10.45 -3.35 -8.64
N ARG A 64 10.65 -4.60 -8.27
CA ARG A 64 9.61 -5.65 -8.25
C ARG A 64 8.76 -5.60 -6.97
N ILE A 65 9.20 -4.87 -5.95
CA ILE A 65 8.47 -4.68 -4.70
C ILE A 65 7.76 -3.34 -4.78
N VAL A 66 6.44 -3.37 -4.75
CA VAL A 66 5.60 -2.19 -4.89
C VAL A 66 4.62 -2.05 -3.72
N ASP A 67 4.28 -0.83 -3.40
CA ASP A 67 3.14 -0.52 -2.55
C ASP A 67 1.84 -0.45 -3.38
N SER A 68 0.73 -0.10 -2.73
CA SER A 68 -0.57 0.02 -3.41
C SER A 68 -0.56 1.04 -4.57
N THR A 69 0.21 2.11 -4.46
CA THR A 69 0.35 3.12 -5.52
C THR A 69 1.09 2.54 -6.72
N GLY A 70 2.22 1.89 -6.48
CA GLY A 70 3.00 1.23 -7.53
C GLY A 70 2.25 0.07 -8.19
N ALA A 71 1.43 -0.66 -7.42
CA ALA A 71 0.59 -1.73 -7.97
C ALA A 71 -0.48 -1.20 -8.95
N LEU A 72 -1.03 -0.01 -8.72
CA LEU A 72 -2.00 0.63 -9.62
C LEU A 72 -1.39 1.09 -10.95
N GLU A 73 -0.08 1.25 -11.04
CA GLU A 73 0.58 1.62 -12.30
C GLU A 73 0.59 0.48 -13.33
N LEU A 74 0.36 -0.77 -12.91
CA LEU A 74 0.29 -1.96 -13.76
C LEU A 74 1.45 -2.07 -14.77
N ARG A 75 2.67 -1.80 -14.31
CA ARG A 75 3.87 -1.81 -15.17
C ARG A 75 4.15 -3.17 -15.79
N GLN A 76 3.77 -4.25 -15.09
CA GLN A 76 3.92 -5.63 -15.52
C GLN A 76 2.89 -6.52 -14.85
N VAL A 77 2.63 -7.68 -15.42
CA VAL A 77 1.87 -8.76 -14.79
C VAL A 77 2.86 -9.89 -14.47
N PRO A 78 3.18 -10.13 -13.18
CA PRO A 78 4.12 -11.19 -12.80
C PRO A 78 3.50 -12.57 -13.02
N ALA A 79 4.32 -13.59 -13.21
CA ALA A 79 3.82 -14.97 -13.24
C ALA A 79 3.34 -15.41 -11.85
N LYS A 80 4.09 -15.03 -10.80
CA LYS A 80 3.72 -15.31 -9.40
C LYS A 80 3.92 -14.07 -8.51
N MET A 81 2.87 -13.66 -7.82
CA MET A 81 2.84 -12.49 -6.96
C MET A 81 2.49 -12.85 -5.52
N LEU A 82 3.18 -12.20 -4.58
CA LEU A 82 2.80 -12.22 -3.18
C LEU A 82 2.11 -10.90 -2.81
N VAL A 83 0.96 -10.99 -2.17
CA VAL A 83 0.29 -9.85 -1.54
C VAL A 83 0.47 -9.93 -0.03
N ILE A 84 1.18 -8.96 0.54
CA ILE A 84 1.40 -8.84 1.99
C ILE A 84 0.30 -7.97 2.58
N GLY A 85 -0.62 -8.63 3.30
CA GLY A 85 -1.79 -8.02 3.92
C GLY A 85 -3.10 -8.41 3.23
N GLY A 86 -3.94 -9.11 3.98
CA GLY A 86 -5.29 -9.54 3.58
C GLY A 86 -6.38 -8.50 3.85
N GLY A 87 -6.02 -7.23 3.88
CA GLY A 87 -6.96 -6.10 3.96
C GLY A 87 -7.59 -5.78 2.61
N ILE A 88 -8.53 -4.82 2.60
CA ILE A 88 -9.32 -4.43 1.41
C ILE A 88 -8.40 -4.11 0.23
N ILE A 89 -7.42 -3.23 0.41
CA ILE A 89 -6.53 -2.76 -0.67
C ILE A 89 -5.72 -3.92 -1.26
N GLY A 90 -5.12 -4.77 -0.41
CA GLY A 90 -4.34 -5.92 -0.86
C GLY A 90 -5.18 -6.89 -1.69
N LEU A 91 -6.40 -7.18 -1.24
CA LEU A 91 -7.32 -8.09 -1.94
C LEU A 91 -7.91 -7.51 -3.23
N GLU A 92 -8.11 -6.20 -3.31
CA GLU A 92 -8.48 -5.53 -4.57
C GLU A 92 -7.36 -5.67 -5.60
N MET A 93 -6.11 -5.38 -5.23
CA MET A 93 -4.96 -5.56 -6.11
C MET A 93 -4.77 -7.03 -6.50
N ALA A 94 -4.87 -7.96 -5.54
CA ALA A 94 -4.82 -9.39 -5.80
C ALA A 94 -5.86 -9.83 -6.84
N THR A 95 -7.08 -9.29 -6.74
CA THR A 95 -8.16 -9.58 -7.71
C THR A 95 -7.83 -9.06 -9.10
N VAL A 96 -7.30 -7.83 -9.22
CA VAL A 96 -6.87 -7.25 -10.50
C VAL A 96 -5.78 -8.12 -11.15
N TYR A 97 -4.69 -8.38 -10.44
CA TYR A 97 -3.55 -9.14 -10.97
C TYR A 97 -3.91 -10.59 -11.29
N SER A 98 -4.75 -11.24 -10.46
CA SER A 98 -5.29 -12.58 -10.74
C SER A 98 -6.11 -12.59 -12.04
N THR A 99 -6.96 -11.58 -12.25
CA THR A 99 -7.74 -11.45 -13.48
C THR A 99 -6.87 -11.25 -14.72
N LEU A 100 -5.72 -10.60 -14.56
CA LEU A 100 -4.72 -10.41 -15.61
C LEU A 100 -3.83 -11.64 -15.84
N GLY A 101 -3.97 -12.70 -15.03
CA GLY A 101 -3.29 -13.98 -15.21
C GLY A 101 -2.15 -14.28 -14.24
N ALA A 102 -1.89 -13.42 -13.26
CA ALA A 102 -0.91 -13.70 -12.22
C ALA A 102 -1.42 -14.79 -11.25
N ARG A 103 -0.54 -15.68 -10.81
CA ARG A 103 -0.78 -16.59 -9.69
C ARG A 103 -0.53 -15.82 -8.38
N ILE A 104 -1.48 -15.86 -7.47
CA ILE A 104 -1.45 -15.01 -6.27
C ILE A 104 -1.40 -15.86 -5.00
N ASP A 105 -0.41 -15.56 -4.16
CA ASP A 105 -0.43 -15.93 -2.75
C ASP A 105 -0.73 -14.69 -1.90
N VAL A 106 -1.57 -14.83 -0.88
CA VAL A 106 -1.89 -13.77 0.09
C VAL A 106 -1.40 -14.19 1.46
N VAL A 107 -0.67 -13.32 2.17
CA VAL A 107 -0.27 -13.55 3.56
C VAL A 107 -0.90 -12.50 4.46
N GLU A 108 -1.51 -12.97 5.58
CA GLU A 108 -2.16 -12.14 6.57
C GLU A 108 -1.77 -12.61 7.97
N MET A 109 -1.30 -11.67 8.81
CA MET A 109 -0.86 -11.97 10.17
C MET A 109 -2.01 -12.24 11.14
N MET A 110 -3.20 -11.75 10.81
CA MET A 110 -4.40 -11.98 11.60
C MET A 110 -5.04 -13.33 11.24
N ASP A 111 -6.04 -13.72 12.00
CA ASP A 111 -6.77 -14.99 11.84
C ASP A 111 -7.85 -14.97 10.75
N ALA A 112 -8.09 -13.83 10.12
CA ALA A 112 -9.07 -13.66 9.06
C ALA A 112 -8.69 -12.53 8.10
N LEU A 113 -9.23 -12.58 6.88
CA LEU A 113 -9.16 -11.48 5.93
C LEU A 113 -10.11 -10.34 6.33
N MET A 114 -9.82 -9.11 5.88
CA MET A 114 -10.69 -7.93 6.02
C MET A 114 -11.28 -7.77 7.44
N GLN A 115 -10.45 -7.39 8.41
CA GLN A 115 -10.86 -7.32 9.83
C GLN A 115 -11.98 -6.31 10.12
N GLY A 116 -12.17 -5.28 9.30
CA GLY A 116 -13.14 -4.21 9.54
C GLY A 116 -14.60 -4.56 9.20
N PRO A 117 -14.90 -5.13 8.02
CA PRO A 117 -16.26 -5.46 7.58
C PRO A 117 -16.91 -6.60 8.37
N ASP A 118 -18.25 -6.66 8.31
CA ASP A 118 -19.04 -7.74 8.93
C ASP A 118 -18.62 -9.12 8.39
N ARG A 119 -18.48 -10.08 9.30
CA ARG A 119 -17.93 -11.40 8.98
C ARG A 119 -18.78 -12.22 8.02
N ASP A 120 -20.09 -12.03 8.01
CA ASP A 120 -21.00 -12.68 7.06
C ASP A 120 -20.80 -12.17 5.64
N ALA A 121 -20.58 -10.86 5.45
CA ALA A 121 -20.23 -10.27 4.17
C ALA A 121 -18.87 -10.78 3.67
N VAL A 122 -17.86 -10.84 4.55
CA VAL A 122 -16.53 -11.37 4.20
C VAL A 122 -16.58 -12.83 3.78
N LYS A 123 -17.37 -13.67 4.45
CA LYS A 123 -17.55 -15.07 4.07
C LYS A 123 -18.14 -15.23 2.65
N VAL A 124 -19.07 -14.36 2.26
CA VAL A 124 -19.63 -14.35 0.90
C VAL A 124 -18.53 -14.00 -0.12
N TRP A 125 -17.74 -12.95 0.20
CA TRP A 125 -16.61 -12.55 -0.65
C TRP A 125 -15.57 -13.67 -0.79
N GLU A 126 -15.15 -14.29 0.32
CA GLU A 126 -14.21 -15.41 0.34
C GLU A 126 -14.68 -16.57 -0.55
N LYS A 127 -15.95 -16.98 -0.40
CA LYS A 127 -16.55 -18.06 -1.20
C LYS A 127 -16.50 -17.75 -2.71
N GLN A 128 -16.74 -16.47 -3.08
CA GLN A 128 -16.75 -16.05 -4.48
C GLN A 128 -15.35 -15.89 -5.08
N ASN A 129 -14.33 -15.60 -4.26
CA ASN A 129 -13.01 -15.23 -4.74
C ASN A 129 -11.89 -16.24 -4.39
N ALA A 130 -12.15 -17.26 -3.58
CA ALA A 130 -11.13 -18.23 -3.17
C ALA A 130 -10.39 -18.89 -4.35
N HIS A 131 -11.10 -19.11 -5.47
CA HIS A 131 -10.52 -19.70 -6.69
C HIS A 131 -9.47 -18.84 -7.40
N ARG A 132 -9.36 -17.55 -7.02
CA ARG A 132 -8.40 -16.59 -7.61
C ARG A 132 -7.01 -16.71 -7.03
N PHE A 133 -6.90 -17.30 -5.85
CA PHE A 133 -5.66 -17.33 -5.08
C PHE A 133 -5.15 -18.76 -4.95
N ASP A 134 -3.85 -18.95 -5.17
CA ASP A 134 -3.20 -20.24 -4.97
C ASP A 134 -3.15 -20.59 -3.48
N LYS A 135 -2.83 -19.58 -2.64
CA LYS A 135 -2.76 -19.73 -1.19
C LYS A 135 -3.23 -18.48 -0.47
N ILE A 136 -3.94 -18.69 0.64
CA ILE A 136 -4.22 -17.67 1.65
C ILE A 136 -3.62 -18.16 2.96
N MET A 137 -2.57 -17.50 3.42
CA MET A 137 -1.84 -17.86 4.64
C MET A 137 -2.27 -16.92 5.76
N LEU A 138 -3.22 -17.33 6.57
CA LEU A 138 -3.64 -16.62 7.78
C LEU A 138 -2.71 -16.91 8.95
N LYS A 139 -2.74 -16.09 10.00
CA LYS A 139 -1.86 -16.18 11.18
C LYS A 139 -0.38 -16.34 10.81
N THR A 140 -0.02 -15.75 9.69
CA THR A 140 1.30 -15.88 9.08
C THR A 140 1.84 -14.50 8.77
N LYS A 141 3.05 -14.21 9.21
CA LYS A 141 3.73 -12.93 8.96
C LYS A 141 4.94 -13.13 8.04
N THR A 142 5.18 -12.15 7.20
CA THR A 142 6.44 -12.02 6.48
C THR A 142 7.52 -11.51 7.43
N VAL A 143 8.65 -12.20 7.49
CA VAL A 143 9.77 -11.86 8.40
C VAL A 143 11.04 -11.48 7.66
N GLY A 144 11.12 -11.72 6.36
CA GLY A 144 12.25 -11.33 5.54
C GLY A 144 11.95 -11.44 4.06
N VAL A 145 12.59 -10.58 3.29
CA VAL A 145 12.57 -10.61 1.82
C VAL A 145 14.00 -10.45 1.33
N GLU A 146 14.45 -11.37 0.50
CA GLU A 146 15.75 -11.31 -0.17
C GLU A 146 15.51 -11.12 -1.67
N ALA A 147 15.98 -9.99 -2.22
CA ALA A 147 15.95 -9.74 -3.65
C ALA A 147 17.18 -10.36 -4.32
N ARG A 148 16.97 -11.32 -5.21
CA ARG A 148 17.98 -11.98 -6.04
C ARG A 148 17.73 -11.67 -7.52
N GLU A 149 18.69 -11.95 -8.38
CA GLU A 149 18.53 -11.74 -9.82
C GLU A 149 17.31 -12.47 -10.39
N ASP A 150 17.08 -13.69 -9.93
CA ASP A 150 16.04 -14.59 -10.45
C ASP A 150 14.67 -14.45 -9.77
N GLY A 151 14.54 -13.63 -8.70
CA GLY A 151 13.27 -13.44 -7.99
C GLY A 151 13.41 -12.88 -6.59
N LEU A 152 12.27 -12.76 -5.93
CA LEU A 152 12.15 -12.33 -4.54
C LEU A 152 11.91 -13.55 -3.66
N TYR A 153 12.81 -13.81 -2.72
CA TYR A 153 12.71 -14.94 -1.80
C TYR A 153 12.15 -14.45 -0.46
N VAL A 154 10.96 -14.91 -0.12
CA VAL A 154 10.20 -14.43 1.03
C VAL A 154 10.14 -15.50 2.10
N LYS A 155 10.53 -15.11 3.34
CA LYS A 155 10.49 -15.97 4.53
C LYS A 155 9.28 -15.59 5.39
N PHE A 156 8.60 -16.61 5.89
CA PHE A 156 7.40 -16.49 6.69
C PHE A 156 7.56 -17.16 8.05
N GLU A 157 6.76 -16.72 9.02
CA GLU A 157 6.57 -17.35 10.33
C GLU A 157 5.08 -17.36 10.69
N GLY A 158 4.61 -18.42 11.31
CA GLY A 158 3.22 -18.60 11.76
C GLY A 158 2.64 -19.97 11.40
N GLU A 159 1.34 -20.15 11.63
CA GLU A 159 0.66 -21.44 11.45
C GLU A 159 0.67 -21.94 10.00
N GLY A 160 0.54 -21.06 9.03
CA GLY A 160 0.52 -21.39 7.60
C GLY A 160 1.87 -21.22 6.90
N ALA A 161 2.95 -20.98 7.66
CA ALA A 161 4.24 -20.65 7.10
C ALA A 161 4.89 -21.85 6.40
N PRO A 162 5.35 -21.69 5.14
CA PRO A 162 6.26 -22.64 4.52
C PRO A 162 7.58 -22.78 5.29
N ALA A 163 8.13 -23.97 5.35
CA ALA A 163 9.40 -24.22 6.04
C ALA A 163 10.60 -23.51 5.37
N GLU A 164 10.54 -23.38 4.05
CA GLU A 164 11.59 -22.75 3.24
C GLU A 164 11.09 -21.44 2.63
N PRO A 165 12.00 -20.50 2.33
CA PRO A 165 11.64 -19.28 1.61
C PRO A 165 10.96 -19.59 0.27
N VAL A 166 9.90 -18.85 -0.04
CA VAL A 166 9.15 -19.01 -1.28
C VAL A 166 9.56 -17.92 -2.27
N LYS A 167 9.77 -18.34 -3.53
CA LYS A 167 10.13 -17.42 -4.62
C LYS A 167 8.89 -16.80 -5.24
N TYR A 168 8.97 -15.48 -5.47
CA TYR A 168 7.97 -14.66 -6.16
C TYR A 168 8.65 -13.75 -7.20
N ASP A 169 7.87 -13.32 -8.18
CA ASP A 169 8.32 -12.39 -9.20
C ASP A 169 7.99 -10.93 -8.80
N MET A 170 6.98 -10.74 -7.89
CA MET A 170 6.53 -9.44 -7.40
C MET A 170 5.91 -9.57 -6.02
#